data_5e2b4a335244d7a10b66ba322cf33106
#
_entry.id   5e2b4a335244d7a10b66ba322cf33106
#
_cell.length_a   1.000
_cell.length_b   1.000
_cell.length_c   1.000
_cell.angle_alpha   90.00
_cell.angle_beta   90.00
_cell.angle_gamma   90.00
#
_symmetry.space_group_name_H-M   'P 1'
#
loop_
_entity.id
_entity.type
_entity.pdbx_description
1 polymer ?
#
loop_
_entity_poly.entity_id
_entity_poly.type
_entity_poly.pdbx_seq_one_letter_code
_entity_poly.pdbx_strand_id
1 'polypeptide(L)'
;IHATRPVILHSPDELPPLGVRDRELVAENGTNSMMLAPLMREEGVWGYMGIDIVDGYRKWNSEDYQWFSSLANIISICMELRIIKERVMHSEKLFHDIFTNIPVGLELYNKEGVLLDCNNRNLEIFGVGDKSRIIGLNLFESPNMTRDIHESLRAGRPGTFHLKYDFDEERRLFQSERR
;
A
#
# COMPACT_ATOMS: atom_id res chain seq x y z
N ILE A 1 4.88 -10.66 28.96
CA ILE A 1 3.42 -10.51 29.16
C ILE A 1 2.82 -10.34 27.78
N HIS A 2 2.26 -11.41 27.20
CA HIS A 2 1.46 -11.30 25.97
C HIS A 2 0.00 -11.02 26.39
N ALA A 3 -0.22 -9.84 26.97
CA ALA A 3 -1.57 -9.46 27.38
C ALA A 3 -2.33 -8.92 26.17
N THR A 4 -3.18 -9.72 25.58
CA THR A 4 -4.23 -9.28 24.63
C THR A 4 -5.35 -8.53 25.35
N ARG A 5 -5.26 -8.38 26.67
CA ARG A 5 -6.22 -7.66 27.52
C ARG A 5 -5.52 -6.46 28.15
N PRO A 6 -6.23 -5.35 28.34
CA PRO A 6 -5.70 -4.24 29.09
C PRO A 6 -5.25 -4.63 30.49
N VAL A 7 -4.21 -3.97 30.94
CA VAL A 7 -3.73 -4.03 32.32
C VAL A 7 -4.26 -2.80 33.03
N ILE A 8 -4.88 -3.02 34.18
CA ILE A 8 -5.38 -1.95 35.04
C ILE A 8 -4.65 -2.07 36.37
N LEU A 9 -4.11 -0.97 36.83
CA LEU A 9 -3.46 -0.84 38.12
C LEU A 9 -4.13 0.33 38.86
N HIS A 10 -4.78 0.03 40.00
CA HIS A 10 -5.43 1.07 40.80
C HIS A 10 -4.45 1.65 41.86
N SER A 11 -3.42 0.90 42.21
CA SER A 11 -2.37 1.27 43.13
C SER A 11 -1.07 0.50 42.81
N PRO A 12 0.13 1.08 43.03
CA PRO A 12 1.40 0.36 42.89
C PRO A 12 1.51 -0.91 43.70
N ASP A 13 0.74 -1.01 44.79
CA ASP A 13 0.71 -2.19 45.68
C ASP A 13 0.10 -3.45 45.00
N GLU A 14 -0.67 -3.27 43.93
CA GLU A 14 -1.26 -4.35 43.14
C GLU A 14 -0.25 -5.08 42.24
N LEU A 15 0.95 -4.50 42.05
CA LEU A 15 1.99 -5.14 41.25
C LEU A 15 2.50 -6.43 41.90
N PRO A 16 2.63 -7.52 41.11
CA PRO A 16 3.06 -8.79 41.63
C PRO A 16 4.49 -8.70 42.18
N PRO A 17 4.87 -9.49 43.21
CA PRO A 17 6.19 -9.45 43.85
C PRO A 17 7.37 -9.69 42.91
N LEU A 18 7.15 -10.42 41.80
CA LEU A 18 8.16 -10.71 40.76
C LEU A 18 8.43 -9.56 39.81
N GLY A 19 7.58 -8.53 39.80
CA GLY A 19 7.73 -7.33 38.95
C GLY A 19 8.63 -6.26 39.56
N VAL A 20 9.86 -6.59 40.00
CA VAL A 20 10.78 -5.63 40.64
C VAL A 20 11.06 -4.45 39.73
N ARG A 21 11.36 -4.74 38.44
CA ARG A 21 11.65 -3.69 37.44
C ARG A 21 10.43 -2.83 37.14
N ASP A 22 9.25 -3.44 37.09
CA ASP A 22 7.99 -2.73 36.85
C ASP A 22 7.66 -1.78 38.00
N ARG A 23 7.95 -2.22 39.26
CA ARG A 23 7.79 -1.37 40.45
C ARG A 23 8.78 -0.20 40.48
N GLU A 24 10.03 -0.43 40.09
CA GLU A 24 11.03 0.63 39.97
C GLU A 24 10.58 1.66 38.96
N LEU A 25 10.12 1.25 37.78
CA LEU A 25 9.61 2.16 36.73
C LEU A 25 8.38 2.96 37.18
N VAL A 26 7.44 2.31 37.85
CA VAL A 26 6.23 2.96 38.39
C VAL A 26 6.61 3.99 39.46
N ALA A 27 7.57 3.64 40.34
CA ALA A 27 8.07 4.54 41.38
C ALA A 27 8.87 5.72 40.79
N GLU A 28 9.75 5.46 39.84
CA GLU A 28 10.56 6.49 39.16
C GLU A 28 9.67 7.52 38.40
N ASN A 29 8.60 7.04 37.79
CA ASN A 29 7.65 7.90 37.06
C ASN A 29 6.62 8.58 37.98
N GLY A 30 6.58 8.22 39.28
CA GLY A 30 5.59 8.73 40.22
C GLY A 30 4.16 8.25 39.90
N THR A 31 4.00 7.14 39.18
CA THR A 31 2.70 6.61 38.78
C THR A 31 1.95 6.01 39.96
N ASN A 32 0.81 6.58 40.28
CA ASN A 32 -0.05 6.10 41.38
C ASN A 32 -1.16 5.11 40.94
N SER A 33 -1.66 5.32 39.71
CA SER A 33 -2.57 4.39 39.08
C SER A 33 -2.41 4.46 37.56
N MET A 34 -2.62 3.35 36.85
CA MET A 34 -2.45 3.29 35.40
C MET A 34 -3.44 2.37 34.74
N MET A 35 -3.65 2.62 33.45
CA MET A 35 -4.33 1.70 32.55
C MET A 35 -3.52 1.57 31.26
N LEU A 36 -3.29 0.34 30.81
CA LEU A 36 -2.52 0.01 29.62
C LEU A 36 -3.37 -0.83 28.70
N ALA A 37 -3.60 -0.36 27.47
CA ALA A 37 -4.33 -1.10 26.44
C ALA A 37 -3.38 -1.53 25.31
N PRO A 38 -3.51 -2.77 24.79
CA PRO A 38 -2.75 -3.20 23.63
C PRO A 38 -3.23 -2.49 22.37
N LEU A 39 -2.30 -2.15 21.51
CA LEU A 39 -2.55 -1.71 20.16
C LEU A 39 -2.45 -2.94 19.25
N MET A 40 -3.55 -3.28 18.59
CA MET A 40 -3.71 -4.53 17.85
C MET A 40 -3.49 -4.33 16.35
N ARG A 41 -2.96 -5.37 15.70
CA ARG A 41 -2.94 -5.55 14.23
C ARG A 41 -3.39 -6.96 13.89
N GLU A 42 -3.57 -7.26 12.60
CA GLU A 42 -3.87 -8.63 12.12
C GLU A 42 -2.88 -9.66 12.67
N GLU A 43 -1.59 -9.32 12.73
CA GLU A 43 -0.51 -10.20 13.18
C GLU A 43 -0.38 -10.29 14.71
N GLY A 44 -1.18 -9.53 15.48
CA GLY A 44 -1.17 -9.50 16.95
C GLY A 44 -0.88 -8.13 17.56
N VAL A 45 -0.40 -8.13 18.80
CA VAL A 45 -0.04 -6.89 19.52
C VAL A 45 1.25 -6.32 18.96
N TRP A 46 1.21 -5.07 18.50
CA TRP A 46 2.39 -4.36 18.02
C TRP A 46 2.85 -3.22 18.93
N GLY A 47 2.05 -2.84 19.90
CA GLY A 47 2.36 -1.79 20.85
C GLY A 47 1.34 -1.67 21.96
N TYR A 48 1.51 -0.68 22.81
CA TYR A 48 0.64 -0.42 23.94
C TYR A 48 0.39 1.08 24.07
N MET A 49 -0.80 1.45 24.51
CA MET A 49 -1.17 2.79 24.89
C MET A 49 -1.44 2.82 26.39
N GLY A 50 -0.86 3.79 27.09
CA GLY A 50 -1.00 3.92 28.53
C GLY A 50 -1.61 5.24 28.95
N ILE A 51 -2.28 5.25 30.08
CA ILE A 51 -2.69 6.42 30.86
C ILE A 51 -2.15 6.24 32.27
N ASP A 52 -1.45 7.24 32.77
CA ASP A 52 -0.88 7.27 34.09
C ASP A 52 -1.45 8.45 34.90
N ILE A 53 -1.73 8.21 36.17
CA ILE A 53 -2.12 9.23 37.16
C ILE A 53 -0.95 9.38 38.12
N VAL A 54 -0.36 10.56 38.13
CA VAL A 54 0.78 10.91 39.01
C VAL A 54 0.36 11.74 40.21
N ASP A 55 -0.73 12.48 40.10
CA ASP A 55 -1.30 13.28 41.20
C ASP A 55 -2.56 12.60 41.74
N GLY A 56 -2.47 12.02 42.95
CA GLY A 56 -3.55 11.27 43.58
C GLY A 56 -3.72 9.87 43.04
N TYR A 57 -4.84 9.26 43.35
CA TYR A 57 -5.21 7.90 42.95
C TYR A 57 -6.54 7.91 42.19
N ARG A 58 -6.62 7.14 41.11
CA ARG A 58 -7.88 6.93 40.38
C ARG A 58 -8.25 5.46 40.44
N LYS A 59 -9.45 5.21 40.91
CA LYS A 59 -10.06 3.87 40.81
C LYS A 59 -10.75 3.79 39.46
N TRP A 60 -10.19 3.03 38.55
CA TRP A 60 -10.73 2.81 37.19
C TRP A 60 -12.00 1.97 37.26
N ASN A 61 -12.99 2.31 36.46
CA ASN A 61 -14.24 1.57 36.35
C ASN A 61 -14.41 0.96 34.95
N SER A 62 -15.51 0.23 34.73
CA SER A 62 -15.78 -0.43 33.45
C SER A 62 -15.97 0.54 32.28
N GLU A 63 -16.49 1.75 32.53
CA GLU A 63 -16.68 2.77 31.50
C GLU A 63 -15.34 3.38 31.08
N ASP A 64 -14.46 3.65 32.05
CA ASP A 64 -13.08 4.09 31.80
C ASP A 64 -12.36 3.10 30.87
N TYR A 65 -12.51 1.83 31.17
CA TYR A 65 -11.93 0.75 30.39
C TYR A 65 -12.49 0.68 28.96
N GLN A 66 -13.81 0.79 28.80
CA GLN A 66 -14.46 0.69 27.51
C GLN A 66 -14.03 1.82 26.57
N TRP A 67 -14.08 3.06 27.04
CA TRP A 67 -13.67 4.19 26.21
C TRP A 67 -12.18 4.16 25.85
N PHE A 68 -11.32 3.78 26.83
CA PHE A 68 -9.89 3.69 26.60
C PHE A 68 -9.51 2.60 25.61
N SER A 69 -10.15 1.43 25.72
CA SER A 69 -10.00 0.35 24.75
C SER A 69 -10.50 0.74 23.35
N SER A 70 -11.62 1.47 23.30
CA SER A 70 -12.15 2.00 22.03
C SER A 70 -11.17 2.98 21.39
N LEU A 71 -10.56 3.86 22.18
CA LEU A 71 -9.54 4.79 21.72
C LEU A 71 -8.30 4.04 21.19
N ALA A 72 -7.82 3.02 21.93
CA ALA A 72 -6.71 2.18 21.50
C ALA A 72 -7.00 1.47 20.17
N ASN A 73 -8.22 0.99 19.98
CA ASN A 73 -8.65 0.38 18.71
C ASN A 73 -8.66 1.39 17.57
N ILE A 74 -9.20 2.60 17.80
CA ILE A 74 -9.20 3.67 16.78
C ILE A 74 -7.77 4.03 16.39
N ILE A 75 -6.88 4.20 17.36
CA ILE A 75 -5.46 4.50 17.10
C ILE A 75 -4.81 3.36 16.31
N SER A 76 -5.07 2.11 16.68
CA SER A 76 -4.56 0.93 15.96
C SER A 76 -4.97 0.96 14.49
N ILE A 77 -6.25 1.17 14.21
CA ILE A 77 -6.79 1.27 12.85
C ILE A 77 -6.16 2.45 12.08
N CYS A 78 -6.07 3.63 12.69
CA CYS A 78 -5.46 4.80 12.04
C CYS A 78 -4.00 4.56 11.66
N MET A 79 -3.23 3.90 12.54
CA MET A 79 -1.82 3.59 12.28
C MET A 79 -1.67 2.52 11.20
N GLU A 80 -2.55 1.53 11.18
CA GLU A 80 -2.56 0.51 10.12
C GLU A 80 -2.88 1.11 8.75
N LEU A 81 -3.91 1.96 8.66
CA LEU A 81 -4.26 2.69 7.44
C LEU A 81 -3.11 3.57 6.93
N ARG A 82 -2.38 4.23 7.86
CA ARG A 82 -1.20 5.02 7.51
C ARG A 82 -0.12 4.16 6.86
N ILE A 83 0.19 3.00 7.43
CA ILE A 83 1.22 2.08 6.90
C ILE A 83 0.82 1.55 5.52
N ILE A 84 -0.44 1.15 5.35
CA ILE A 84 -0.96 0.69 4.06
C ILE A 84 -0.81 1.80 3.02
N LYS A 85 -1.21 3.02 3.36
CA LYS A 85 -1.07 4.19 2.47
C LYS A 85 0.38 4.44 2.08
N GLU A 86 1.31 4.41 3.03
CA GLU A 86 2.74 4.61 2.78
C GLU A 86 3.30 3.51 1.86
N ARG A 87 2.90 2.25 2.04
CA ARG A 87 3.28 1.12 1.17
C ARG A 87 2.75 1.29 -0.25
N VAL A 88 1.48 1.67 -0.39
CA VAL A 88 0.87 1.91 -1.72
C VAL A 88 1.60 3.04 -2.43
N MET A 89 1.83 4.19 -1.79
CA MET A 89 2.55 5.31 -2.36
C MET A 89 3.98 4.94 -2.77
N HIS A 90 4.67 4.14 -1.94
CA HIS A 90 6.01 3.66 -2.28
C HIS A 90 6.01 2.74 -3.51
N SER A 91 5.05 1.81 -3.58
CA SER A 91 4.89 0.91 -4.73
C SER A 91 4.56 1.66 -6.01
N GLU A 92 3.64 2.64 -5.95
CA GLU A 92 3.29 3.50 -7.08
C GLU A 92 4.50 4.30 -7.58
N LYS A 93 5.27 4.88 -6.67
CA LYS A 93 6.50 5.61 -7.01
C LYS A 93 7.52 4.70 -7.68
N LEU A 94 7.77 3.52 -7.10
CA LEU A 94 8.71 2.55 -7.66
C LEU A 94 8.29 2.09 -9.08
N PHE A 95 6.99 1.79 -9.25
CA PHE A 95 6.45 1.46 -10.57
C PHE A 95 6.65 2.62 -11.55
N HIS A 96 6.32 3.84 -11.17
CA HIS A 96 6.50 5.02 -12.00
C HIS A 96 7.97 5.23 -12.39
N ASP A 97 8.88 5.12 -11.43
CA ASP A 97 10.32 5.30 -11.66
C ASP A 97 10.88 4.22 -12.62
N ILE A 98 10.49 2.96 -12.44
CA ILE A 98 10.88 1.86 -13.34
C ILE A 98 10.27 2.10 -14.72
N PHE A 99 8.96 2.33 -14.80
CA PHE A 99 8.22 2.50 -16.06
C PHE A 99 8.79 3.64 -16.89
N THR A 100 9.14 4.75 -16.25
CA THR A 100 9.64 5.95 -16.93
C THR A 100 11.10 5.83 -17.37
N ASN A 101 11.96 5.21 -16.55
CA ASN A 101 13.42 5.28 -16.73
C ASN A 101 14.04 4.02 -17.37
N ILE A 102 13.27 2.95 -17.54
CA ILE A 102 13.77 1.74 -18.17
C ILE A 102 14.17 2.02 -19.64
N PRO A 103 15.33 1.51 -20.13
CA PRO A 103 15.79 1.78 -21.49
C PRO A 103 15.08 0.94 -22.58
N VAL A 104 13.90 0.44 -22.26
CA VAL A 104 13.04 -0.37 -23.16
C VAL A 104 11.69 0.30 -23.30
N GLY A 105 11.11 0.30 -24.50
CA GLY A 105 9.75 0.76 -24.73
C GLY A 105 8.76 -0.16 -24.03
N LEU A 106 7.92 0.42 -23.17
CA LEU A 106 6.86 -0.30 -22.45
C LEU A 106 5.51 0.24 -22.85
N GLU A 107 4.57 -0.67 -23.03
CA GLU A 107 3.17 -0.39 -23.31
C GLU A 107 2.29 -1.20 -22.35
N LEU A 108 1.25 -0.58 -21.85
CA LEU A 108 0.28 -1.20 -20.95
C LEU A 108 -1.07 -1.24 -21.63
N TYR A 109 -1.62 -2.42 -21.77
CA TYR A 109 -2.92 -2.65 -22.39
C TYR A 109 -3.92 -3.23 -21.39
N ASN A 110 -5.20 -2.93 -21.58
CA ASN A 110 -6.25 -3.64 -20.87
C ASN A 110 -6.52 -5.03 -21.51
N LYS A 111 -7.44 -5.80 -20.95
CA LYS A 111 -7.79 -7.15 -21.44
C LYS A 111 -8.45 -7.15 -22.83
N GLU A 112 -9.01 -6.04 -23.25
CA GLU A 112 -9.58 -5.82 -24.57
C GLU A 112 -8.52 -5.44 -25.61
N GLY A 113 -7.25 -5.25 -25.21
CA GLY A 113 -6.15 -4.85 -26.06
C GLY A 113 -6.06 -3.34 -26.30
N VAL A 114 -6.78 -2.52 -25.51
CA VAL A 114 -6.72 -1.05 -25.62
C VAL A 114 -5.53 -0.53 -24.84
N LEU A 115 -4.70 0.30 -25.49
CA LEU A 115 -3.53 0.94 -24.90
C LEU A 115 -3.95 1.94 -23.81
N LEU A 116 -3.56 1.65 -22.58
CA LEU A 116 -3.82 2.48 -21.40
C LEU A 116 -2.68 3.46 -21.11
N ASP A 117 -1.44 2.99 -21.30
CA ASP A 117 -0.25 3.77 -21.00
C ASP A 117 0.97 3.31 -21.79
N CYS A 118 1.97 4.18 -21.96
CA CYS A 118 3.28 3.83 -22.47
C CYS A 118 4.35 4.75 -21.88
N ASN A 119 5.59 4.27 -21.81
CA ASN A 119 6.69 5.08 -21.30
C ASN A 119 7.32 5.97 -22.36
N ASN A 120 8.16 6.91 -21.93
CA ASN A 120 8.83 7.85 -22.85
C ASN A 120 9.72 7.14 -23.86
N ARG A 121 10.35 6.04 -23.47
CA ARG A 121 11.20 5.26 -24.37
C ARG A 121 10.41 4.66 -25.54
N ASN A 122 9.17 4.23 -25.30
CA ASN A 122 8.27 3.79 -26.35
C ASN A 122 7.98 4.93 -27.34
N LEU A 123 7.64 6.11 -26.86
CA LEU A 123 7.39 7.29 -27.69
C LEU A 123 8.60 7.64 -28.56
N GLU A 124 9.81 7.55 -28.03
CA GLU A 124 11.06 7.79 -28.77
C GLU A 124 11.27 6.74 -29.88
N ILE A 125 11.08 5.44 -29.57
CA ILE A 125 11.25 4.35 -30.52
C ILE A 125 10.31 4.52 -31.72
N PHE A 126 9.05 4.87 -31.47
CA PHE A 126 8.03 5.02 -32.50
C PHE A 126 7.95 6.45 -33.09
N GLY A 127 8.77 7.38 -32.60
CA GLY A 127 8.78 8.77 -33.09
C GLY A 127 7.47 9.53 -32.82
N VAL A 128 6.78 9.18 -31.75
CA VAL A 128 5.51 9.80 -31.31
C VAL A 128 5.81 10.96 -30.38
N GLY A 129 5.48 12.17 -30.78
CA GLY A 129 5.74 13.38 -29.99
C GLY A 129 4.74 13.63 -28.87
N ASP A 130 3.57 13.01 -28.90
CA ASP A 130 2.50 13.20 -27.92
C ASP A 130 1.78 11.87 -27.64
N LYS A 131 1.85 11.45 -26.41
CA LYS A 131 1.26 10.22 -25.89
C LYS A 131 -0.26 10.14 -26.13
N SER A 132 -0.96 11.26 -26.04
CA SER A 132 -2.41 11.32 -26.26
C SER A 132 -2.84 10.82 -27.64
N ARG A 133 -1.91 10.77 -28.58
CA ARG A 133 -2.16 10.32 -29.97
C ARG A 133 -2.31 8.80 -30.10
N ILE A 134 -1.73 8.06 -29.17
CA ILE A 134 -1.69 6.59 -29.23
C ILE A 134 -2.51 5.93 -28.12
N ILE A 135 -2.76 6.62 -27.02
CA ILE A 135 -3.65 6.11 -25.97
C ILE A 135 -5.04 5.83 -26.55
N GLY A 136 -5.58 4.66 -26.24
CA GLY A 136 -6.86 4.20 -26.75
C GLY A 136 -6.78 3.35 -28.03
N LEU A 137 -5.60 3.24 -28.67
CA LEU A 137 -5.41 2.35 -29.80
C LEU A 137 -5.53 0.89 -29.39
N ASN A 138 -6.07 0.06 -30.28
CA ASN A 138 -6.25 -1.35 -30.01
C ASN A 138 -5.13 -2.19 -30.62
N LEU A 139 -4.40 -2.91 -29.76
CA LEU A 139 -3.32 -3.81 -30.14
C LEU A 139 -3.76 -4.85 -31.19
N PHE A 140 -4.99 -5.35 -31.07
CA PHE A 140 -5.54 -6.38 -31.98
C PHE A 140 -5.96 -5.83 -33.36
N GLU A 141 -5.98 -4.51 -33.54
CA GLU A 141 -6.27 -3.84 -34.80
C GLU A 141 -4.99 -3.41 -35.55
N SER A 142 -3.83 -3.55 -34.89
CA SER A 142 -2.54 -3.22 -35.51
C SER A 142 -2.23 -4.13 -36.68
N PRO A 143 -1.89 -3.60 -37.86
CA PRO A 143 -1.51 -4.37 -39.05
C PRO A 143 -0.20 -5.15 -38.85
N ASN A 144 0.61 -4.74 -37.90
CA ASN A 144 1.87 -5.40 -37.58
C ASN A 144 1.68 -6.64 -36.70
N MET A 145 0.45 -6.91 -36.23
CA MET A 145 0.15 -8.00 -35.34
C MET A 145 -0.31 -9.24 -36.13
N THR A 146 0.45 -10.33 -36.08
CA THR A 146 0.10 -11.58 -36.73
C THR A 146 -0.98 -12.34 -35.96
N ARG A 147 -1.69 -13.24 -36.65
CA ARG A 147 -2.73 -14.07 -36.05
C ARG A 147 -2.23 -14.91 -34.86
N ASP A 148 -1.04 -15.49 -34.99
CA ASP A 148 -0.42 -16.33 -33.95
C ASP A 148 -0.15 -15.52 -32.69
N ILE A 149 0.26 -14.25 -32.84
CA ILE A 149 0.46 -13.33 -31.70
C ILE A 149 -0.88 -13.02 -31.02
N HIS A 150 -1.93 -12.74 -31.80
CA HIS A 150 -3.29 -12.52 -31.29
C HIS A 150 -3.77 -13.70 -30.45
N GLU A 151 -3.64 -14.91 -30.98
CA GLU A 151 -4.09 -16.14 -30.31
C GLU A 151 -3.27 -16.38 -29.01
N SER A 152 -1.95 -16.13 -29.04
CA SER A 152 -1.11 -16.28 -27.87
C SER A 152 -1.46 -15.29 -26.76
N LEU A 153 -1.62 -14.02 -27.11
CA LEU A 153 -1.96 -12.95 -26.14
C LEU A 153 -3.36 -13.16 -25.54
N ARG A 154 -4.36 -13.49 -26.36
CA ARG A 154 -5.72 -13.78 -25.87
C ARG A 154 -5.78 -14.99 -24.96
N ALA A 155 -4.87 -15.95 -25.15
CA ALA A 155 -4.73 -17.11 -24.27
C ALA A 155 -3.90 -16.81 -22.99
N GLY A 156 -3.46 -15.57 -22.79
CA GLY A 156 -2.63 -15.16 -21.63
C GLY A 156 -1.25 -15.80 -21.62
N ARG A 157 -0.75 -16.26 -22.77
CA ARG A 157 0.57 -16.91 -22.88
C ARG A 157 1.65 -15.84 -23.16
N PRO A 158 2.69 -15.77 -22.35
CA PRO A 158 3.84 -14.92 -22.65
C PRO A 158 4.58 -15.44 -23.88
N GLY A 159 5.12 -14.53 -24.65
CA GLY A 159 5.89 -14.90 -25.85
C GLY A 159 6.87 -13.80 -26.25
N THR A 160 7.89 -14.17 -27.02
CA THR A 160 8.82 -13.25 -27.67
C THR A 160 8.59 -13.36 -29.18
N PHE A 161 8.33 -12.25 -29.82
CA PHE A 161 8.02 -12.21 -31.23
C PHE A 161 9.01 -11.23 -31.92
N HIS A 162 9.45 -11.61 -33.13
CA HIS A 162 10.23 -10.74 -33.99
C HIS A 162 9.33 -10.20 -35.10
N LEU A 163 9.07 -8.91 -35.07
CA LEU A 163 8.22 -8.24 -36.04
C LEU A 163 9.07 -7.31 -36.91
N LYS A 164 8.80 -7.30 -38.20
CA LYS A 164 9.26 -6.23 -39.09
C LYS A 164 8.17 -5.15 -39.05
N TYR A 165 8.47 -4.06 -38.35
CA TYR A 165 7.51 -2.98 -38.16
C TYR A 165 7.49 -2.05 -39.36
N ASP A 166 6.31 -1.82 -39.95
CA ASP A 166 6.08 -0.86 -41.02
C ASP A 166 5.52 0.44 -40.46
N PHE A 167 6.41 1.39 -40.23
CA PHE A 167 6.05 2.71 -39.68
C PHE A 167 5.17 3.56 -40.63
N ASP A 168 5.25 3.34 -41.93
CA ASP A 168 4.48 4.11 -42.89
C ASP A 168 3.03 3.63 -42.98
N GLU A 169 2.80 2.32 -42.86
CA GLU A 169 1.47 1.74 -42.81
C GLU A 169 0.75 2.15 -41.51
N GLU A 170 1.42 2.08 -40.39
CA GLU A 170 0.89 2.52 -39.10
C GLU A 170 0.50 4.01 -39.11
N ARG A 171 1.35 4.90 -39.67
CA ARG A 171 1.06 6.31 -39.80
C ARG A 171 -0.19 6.58 -40.67
N ARG A 172 -0.43 5.80 -41.67
CA ARG A 172 -1.64 5.94 -42.55
C ARG A 172 -2.91 5.62 -41.77
N LEU A 173 -2.89 4.58 -40.95
CA LEU A 173 -4.00 4.20 -40.07
C LEU A 173 -4.32 5.31 -39.07
N PHE A 174 -3.31 5.83 -38.36
CA PHE A 174 -3.50 6.95 -37.43
C PHE A 174 -4.04 8.24 -38.04
N GLN A 175 -3.84 8.44 -39.35
CA GLN A 175 -4.38 9.60 -40.08
C GLN A 175 -5.81 9.37 -40.62
N SER A 176 -6.21 8.11 -40.82
CA SER A 176 -7.52 7.75 -41.37
C SER A 176 -8.63 7.73 -40.31
N GLU A 177 -8.32 7.42 -39.05
CA GLU A 177 -9.28 7.40 -37.93
C GLU A 177 -9.67 8.80 -37.40
N ARG A 178 -9.10 9.88 -37.96
CA ARG A 178 -9.37 11.27 -37.56
C ARG A 178 -10.25 12.06 -38.53
N ARG A 179 -11.01 11.35 -39.37
CA ARG A 179 -12.02 12.01 -40.25
C ARG A 179 -13.44 11.57 -39.80
#